data_551d8394a2ed0231300223b19ede31f6
#
_entry.id   551d8394a2ed0231300223b19ede31f6
#
_cell.length_a   1.000
_cell.length_b   1.000
_cell.length_c   1.000
_cell.angle_alpha   90.00
_cell.angle_beta   90.00
_cell.angle_gamma   90.00
#
_symmetry.space_group_name_H-M   'P 1'
#
loop_
_entity.id
_entity.type
_entity.pdbx_description
1 polymer ?
#
loop_
_entity_poly.entity_id
_entity_poly.type
_entity_poly.pdbx_seq_one_letter_code
_entity_poly.pdbx_strand_id
1 'polypeptide(L)'
;GFCVGVVEQSKIIDGSKVKAGDVLIGVASSGAHSNGYSLLRKILEVKNVDLNQIVDGRPLADVAMEPTRIYVKSILELLKQVDVHAMAHITGGGLPGNLPRVLPNGAQAVVNESSWEWPELFKLLQREGGVEQFEMYRTFNCGVGMVLVVDAAEADKTVELLNGLGEKAWTMGHIADNAESVEGADEKIRVIFA
;
A
#
# COMPACT_ATOMS: atom_id res chain seq x y z
N GLY A 1 -11.85 15.62 -10.83
CA GLY A 1 -13.07 15.27 -10.10
C GLY A 1 -13.01 15.75 -8.66
N PHE A 2 -14.19 15.91 -8.06
CA PHE A 2 -14.32 16.23 -6.63
C PHE A 2 -15.11 15.11 -5.96
N CYS A 3 -14.71 14.75 -4.75
CA CYS A 3 -15.46 13.84 -3.90
C CYS A 3 -15.74 14.57 -2.57
N VAL A 4 -17.00 14.65 -2.19
CA VAL A 4 -17.43 15.27 -0.94
C VAL A 4 -18.10 14.23 -0.08
N GLY A 5 -17.70 14.15 1.19
CA GLY A 5 -18.25 13.23 2.16
C GLY A 5 -18.50 13.93 3.50
N VAL A 6 -19.13 13.20 4.42
CA VAL A 6 -19.38 13.66 5.79
C VAL A 6 -18.88 12.60 6.76
N VAL A 7 -18.20 13.02 7.81
CA VAL A 7 -17.74 12.17 8.89
C VAL A 7 -18.01 12.85 10.24
N GLU A 8 -18.34 12.09 11.26
CA GLU A 8 -18.42 12.56 12.63
C GLU A 8 -17.05 13.10 13.08
N GLN A 9 -16.99 14.31 13.64
CA GLN A 9 -15.72 14.93 14.06
C GLN A 9 -14.90 14.02 14.97
N SER A 10 -15.55 13.31 15.89
CA SER A 10 -14.91 12.37 16.81
C SER A 10 -14.39 11.08 16.15
N LYS A 11 -14.73 10.84 14.87
CA LYS A 11 -14.32 9.66 14.11
C LYS A 11 -13.33 9.98 12.97
N ILE A 12 -12.81 11.20 12.94
CA ILE A 12 -11.78 11.57 11.97
C ILE A 12 -10.50 10.77 12.27
N ILE A 13 -9.97 10.12 11.24
CA ILE A 13 -8.68 9.40 11.28
C ILE A 13 -7.67 10.29 10.57
N ASP A 14 -6.86 11.02 11.35
CA ASP A 14 -5.92 12.03 10.88
C ASP A 14 -4.44 11.68 11.15
N GLY A 15 -4.18 10.47 11.67
CA GLY A 15 -2.83 10.02 12.02
C GLY A 15 -2.32 10.51 13.37
N SER A 16 -3.06 11.36 14.09
CA SER A 16 -2.61 11.93 15.37
C SER A 16 -2.40 10.89 16.49
N LYS A 17 -3.02 9.72 16.36
CA LYS A 17 -2.87 8.60 17.30
C LYS A 17 -1.65 7.72 17.02
N VAL A 18 -1.01 7.87 15.86
CA VAL A 18 0.13 7.03 15.47
C VAL A 18 1.30 7.25 16.41
N LYS A 19 1.88 6.16 16.89
CA LYS A 19 3.00 6.13 17.83
C LYS A 19 3.97 5.00 17.49
N ALA A 20 5.19 5.09 17.98
CA ALA A 20 6.15 3.98 17.91
C ALA A 20 5.59 2.72 18.56
N GLY A 21 5.83 1.58 17.93
CA GLY A 21 5.28 0.29 18.32
C GLY A 21 3.94 -0.05 17.69
N ASP A 22 3.26 0.89 17.03
CA ASP A 22 2.10 0.58 16.20
C ASP A 22 2.51 -0.32 15.03
N VAL A 23 1.56 -1.13 14.55
CA VAL A 23 1.80 -2.13 13.52
C VAL A 23 1.19 -1.68 12.20
N LEU A 24 1.95 -1.90 11.12
CA LEU A 24 1.49 -1.70 9.74
C LEU A 24 0.79 -2.96 9.23
N ILE A 25 -0.45 -2.85 8.83
CA ILE A 25 -1.22 -3.92 8.21
C ILE A 25 -1.36 -3.60 6.72
N GLY A 26 -0.78 -4.45 5.88
CA GLY A 26 -0.94 -4.40 4.43
C GLY A 26 -2.23 -5.09 4.00
N VAL A 27 -2.92 -4.51 3.01
CA VAL A 27 -4.08 -5.10 2.35
C VAL A 27 -3.80 -5.18 0.86
N ALA A 28 -3.97 -6.35 0.28
CA ALA A 28 -3.61 -6.63 -1.11
C ALA A 28 -4.33 -5.71 -2.11
N SER A 29 -3.60 -5.30 -3.14
CA SER A 29 -4.19 -4.72 -4.35
C SER A 29 -4.75 -5.81 -5.27
N SER A 30 -5.63 -5.42 -6.19
CA SER A 30 -6.11 -6.30 -7.27
C SER A 30 -5.17 -6.32 -8.48
N GLY A 31 -4.18 -5.42 -8.53
CA GLY A 31 -3.25 -5.23 -9.64
C GLY A 31 -2.59 -3.85 -9.53
N ALA A 32 -2.23 -3.25 -10.65
CA ALA A 32 -1.60 -1.93 -10.70
C ALA A 32 -2.51 -0.80 -10.20
N HIS A 33 -3.80 -1.08 -10.01
CA HIS A 33 -4.83 -0.07 -9.76
C HIS A 33 -4.84 0.97 -10.89
N SER A 34 -4.78 2.26 -10.57
CA SER A 34 -4.79 3.33 -11.57
C SER A 34 -3.47 4.11 -11.64
N ASN A 35 -2.35 3.49 -11.23
CA ASN A 35 -1.06 4.17 -11.10
C ASN A 35 0.05 3.44 -11.85
N GLY A 36 1.08 4.21 -12.26
CA GLY A 36 2.26 3.67 -12.92
C GLY A 36 2.09 3.29 -14.39
N TYR A 37 0.93 3.54 -15.01
CA TYR A 37 0.63 3.09 -16.38
C TYR A 37 1.53 3.72 -17.46
N SER A 38 2.09 4.90 -17.24
CA SER A 38 3.05 5.48 -18.17
C SER A 38 4.30 4.62 -18.29
N LEU A 39 4.85 4.17 -17.16
CA LEU A 39 6.02 3.29 -17.13
C LEU A 39 5.65 1.87 -17.60
N LEU A 40 4.54 1.32 -17.11
CA LEU A 40 4.03 0.00 -17.52
C LEU A 40 3.92 -0.09 -19.04
N ARG A 41 3.19 0.83 -19.66
CA ARG A 41 3.02 0.87 -21.11
C ARG A 41 4.35 1.02 -21.85
N LYS A 42 5.24 1.87 -21.35
CA LYS A 42 6.56 2.08 -21.95
C LYS A 42 7.41 0.82 -21.92
N ILE A 43 7.41 0.07 -20.80
CA ILE A 43 8.13 -1.20 -20.68
C ILE A 43 7.58 -2.22 -21.68
N LEU A 44 6.25 -2.42 -21.72
CA LEU A 44 5.60 -3.38 -22.61
C LEU A 44 5.89 -3.08 -24.07
N GLU A 45 5.83 -1.80 -24.47
CA GLU A 45 6.09 -1.35 -25.83
C GLU A 45 7.56 -1.56 -26.23
N VAL A 46 8.51 -1.03 -25.44
CA VAL A 46 9.95 -1.06 -25.76
C VAL A 46 10.50 -2.48 -25.80
N LYS A 47 9.99 -3.35 -24.93
CA LYS A 47 10.41 -4.76 -24.84
C LYS A 47 9.59 -5.68 -25.73
N ASN A 48 8.61 -5.14 -26.44
CA ASN A 48 7.70 -5.91 -27.29
C ASN A 48 7.12 -7.13 -26.56
N VAL A 49 6.63 -6.89 -25.32
CA VAL A 49 6.11 -7.95 -24.45
C VAL A 49 4.77 -8.46 -25.01
N ASP A 50 4.63 -9.78 -25.11
CA ASP A 50 3.37 -10.39 -25.56
C ASP A 50 2.27 -10.19 -24.49
N LEU A 51 1.24 -9.45 -24.85
CA LEU A 51 0.08 -9.18 -23.99
C LEU A 51 -0.79 -10.41 -23.72
N ASN A 52 -0.66 -11.47 -24.53
CA ASN A 52 -1.37 -12.73 -24.33
C ASN A 52 -0.61 -13.71 -23.44
N GLN A 53 0.66 -13.43 -23.06
CA GLN A 53 1.37 -14.30 -22.14
C GLN A 53 0.63 -14.41 -20.81
N ILE A 54 0.71 -15.58 -20.17
CA ILE A 54 0.01 -15.83 -18.93
C ILE A 54 0.83 -15.28 -17.76
N VAL A 55 0.19 -14.41 -16.99
CA VAL A 55 0.71 -13.79 -15.77
C VAL A 55 -0.38 -13.91 -14.69
N ASP A 56 -0.04 -14.39 -13.50
CA ASP A 56 -1.01 -14.65 -12.43
C ASP A 56 -2.23 -15.49 -12.90
N GLY A 57 -1.99 -16.45 -13.81
CA GLY A 57 -3.00 -17.38 -14.34
C GLY A 57 -3.94 -16.79 -15.40
N ARG A 58 -3.72 -15.55 -15.86
CA ARG A 58 -4.54 -14.84 -16.85
C ARG A 58 -3.66 -14.16 -17.92
N PRO A 59 -4.20 -13.79 -19.07
CA PRO A 59 -3.47 -12.96 -20.03
C PRO A 59 -2.97 -11.66 -19.37
N LEU A 60 -1.74 -11.25 -19.69
CA LEU A 60 -1.14 -10.02 -19.17
C LEU A 60 -2.02 -8.79 -19.40
N ALA A 61 -2.69 -8.71 -20.55
CA ALA A 61 -3.63 -7.62 -20.83
C ALA A 61 -4.72 -7.51 -19.75
N ASP A 62 -5.31 -8.63 -19.35
CA ASP A 62 -6.38 -8.67 -18.35
C ASP A 62 -5.84 -8.31 -16.94
N VAL A 63 -4.66 -8.84 -16.58
CA VAL A 63 -4.02 -8.53 -15.30
C VAL A 63 -3.64 -7.06 -15.21
N ALA A 64 -3.10 -6.50 -16.31
CA ALA A 64 -2.75 -5.08 -16.36
C ALA A 64 -3.96 -4.15 -16.31
N MET A 65 -5.12 -4.61 -16.77
CA MET A 65 -6.37 -3.82 -16.80
C MET A 65 -7.31 -4.10 -15.63
N GLU A 66 -6.86 -4.88 -14.63
CA GLU A 66 -7.68 -5.18 -13.46
C GLU A 66 -8.14 -3.90 -12.75
N PRO A 67 -9.44 -3.72 -12.53
CA PRO A 67 -9.97 -2.54 -11.85
C PRO A 67 -9.40 -2.36 -10.45
N THR A 68 -9.29 -1.10 -10.02
CA THR A 68 -8.92 -0.76 -8.65
C THR A 68 -9.86 -1.40 -7.64
N ARG A 69 -9.31 -2.11 -6.65
CA ARG A 69 -10.09 -2.75 -5.58
C ARG A 69 -10.81 -1.71 -4.73
N ILE A 70 -12.07 -1.97 -4.41
CA ILE A 70 -12.89 -1.10 -3.56
C ILE A 70 -12.89 -1.65 -2.13
N TYR A 71 -12.16 -0.98 -1.24
CA TYR A 71 -11.99 -1.38 0.17
C TYR A 71 -13.10 -0.90 1.11
N VAL A 72 -14.05 -0.09 0.62
CA VAL A 72 -14.99 0.67 1.46
C VAL A 72 -15.76 -0.22 2.43
N LYS A 73 -16.30 -1.35 1.97
CA LYS A 73 -17.15 -2.22 2.81
C LYS A 73 -16.34 -2.88 3.93
N SER A 74 -15.19 -3.44 3.60
CA SER A 74 -14.31 -4.12 4.58
C SER A 74 -13.75 -3.14 5.60
N ILE A 75 -13.31 -1.96 5.17
CA ILE A 75 -12.78 -0.93 6.06
C ILE A 75 -13.88 -0.38 6.98
N LEU A 76 -15.06 -0.06 6.47
CA LEU A 76 -16.16 0.42 7.32
C LEU A 76 -16.61 -0.61 8.35
N GLU A 77 -16.54 -1.90 8.03
CA GLU A 77 -16.86 -2.96 8.99
C GLU A 77 -15.75 -3.11 10.04
N LEU A 78 -14.47 -3.03 9.63
CA LEU A 78 -13.33 -3.03 10.54
C LEU A 78 -13.42 -1.89 11.56
N LEU A 79 -13.71 -0.67 11.11
CA LEU A 79 -13.78 0.53 11.96
C LEU A 79 -14.86 0.47 13.05
N LYS A 80 -15.77 -0.49 13.01
CA LYS A 80 -16.72 -0.73 14.11
C LYS A 80 -16.09 -1.49 15.28
N GLN A 81 -14.95 -2.13 15.08
CA GLN A 81 -14.38 -3.10 16.00
C GLN A 81 -12.91 -2.82 16.37
N VAL A 82 -12.22 -2.01 15.58
CA VAL A 82 -10.79 -1.69 15.73
C VAL A 82 -10.60 -0.18 15.66
N ASP A 83 -9.80 0.37 16.56
CA ASP A 83 -9.34 1.76 16.49
C ASP A 83 -8.16 1.87 15.53
N VAL A 84 -8.43 2.34 14.32
CA VAL A 84 -7.40 2.54 13.30
C VAL A 84 -6.78 3.93 13.48
N HIS A 85 -5.46 3.97 13.70
CA HIS A 85 -4.73 5.21 13.96
C HIS A 85 -4.48 6.02 12.68
N ALA A 86 -4.21 5.34 11.58
CA ALA A 86 -4.05 5.94 10.26
C ALA A 86 -4.37 4.92 9.16
N MET A 87 -4.67 5.42 7.95
CA MET A 87 -4.79 4.57 6.77
C MET A 87 -4.32 5.32 5.52
N ALA A 88 -3.60 4.61 4.65
CA ALA A 88 -3.09 5.12 3.40
C ALA A 88 -3.55 4.24 2.23
N HIS A 89 -4.30 4.80 1.29
CA HIS A 89 -4.55 4.16 0.00
C HIS A 89 -3.32 4.36 -0.88
N ILE A 90 -2.71 3.27 -1.31
CA ILE A 90 -1.45 3.33 -2.06
C ILE A 90 -1.74 3.64 -3.53
N THR A 91 -1.43 4.86 -3.91
CA THR A 91 -1.65 5.45 -5.22
C THR A 91 -0.34 5.91 -5.86
N GLY A 92 -0.35 6.95 -6.70
CA GLY A 92 0.87 7.54 -7.28
C GLY A 92 1.84 8.00 -6.18
N GLY A 93 3.11 7.64 -6.33
CA GLY A 93 4.14 7.77 -5.30
C GLY A 93 4.38 6.49 -4.49
N GLY A 94 3.51 5.48 -4.63
CA GLY A 94 3.65 4.17 -3.99
C GLY A 94 3.74 4.22 -2.47
N LEU A 95 4.34 3.21 -1.84
CA LEU A 95 4.52 3.18 -0.38
C LEU A 95 5.31 4.39 0.14
N PRO A 96 6.49 4.75 -0.44
CA PRO A 96 7.28 5.87 0.07
C PRO A 96 6.56 7.22 0.00
N GLY A 97 5.74 7.43 -1.02
CA GLY A 97 5.05 8.70 -1.22
C GLY A 97 3.69 8.81 -0.51
N ASN A 98 3.06 7.70 -0.11
CA ASN A 98 1.72 7.74 0.52
C ASN A 98 1.76 7.54 2.04
N LEU A 99 2.62 6.65 2.57
CA LEU A 99 2.73 6.45 4.02
C LEU A 99 3.09 7.73 4.79
N PRO A 100 4.07 8.54 4.36
CA PRO A 100 4.43 9.76 5.08
C PRO A 100 3.28 10.76 5.28
N ARG A 101 2.29 10.75 4.38
CA ARG A 101 1.16 11.70 4.44
C ARG A 101 0.22 11.48 5.62
N VAL A 102 0.23 10.28 6.16
CA VAL A 102 -0.65 9.87 7.26
C VAL A 102 0.11 9.65 8.57
N LEU A 103 1.42 9.89 8.58
CA LEU A 103 2.28 9.74 9.76
C LEU A 103 2.61 11.11 10.35
N PRO A 104 2.55 11.27 11.68
CA PRO A 104 3.00 12.49 12.34
C PRO A 104 4.52 12.68 12.21
N ASN A 105 5.00 13.88 12.53
CA ASN A 105 6.44 14.12 12.65
C ASN A 105 7.02 13.26 13.79
N GLY A 106 8.22 12.76 13.58
CA GLY A 106 8.89 11.85 14.51
C GLY A 106 8.52 10.37 14.31
N ALA A 107 7.52 10.05 13.49
CA ALA A 107 7.14 8.67 13.16
C ALA A 107 7.76 8.23 11.83
N GLN A 108 8.32 7.03 11.81
CA GLN A 108 8.90 6.38 10.63
C GLN A 108 8.25 5.02 10.41
N ALA A 109 7.84 4.74 9.18
CA ALA A 109 7.35 3.41 8.80
C ALA A 109 8.55 2.50 8.49
N VAL A 110 8.62 1.35 9.15
CA VAL A 110 9.57 0.28 8.88
C VAL A 110 8.80 -0.86 8.22
N VAL A 111 9.00 -1.03 6.92
CA VAL A 111 8.30 -2.00 6.09
C VAL A 111 9.16 -3.24 5.94
N ASN A 112 8.64 -4.40 6.33
CA ASN A 112 9.31 -5.68 6.12
C ASN A 112 9.03 -6.19 4.70
N GLU A 113 10.03 -6.09 3.82
CA GLU A 113 9.92 -6.51 2.40
C GLU A 113 9.63 -8.00 2.24
N SER A 114 10.05 -8.83 3.18
CA SER A 114 9.81 -10.28 3.15
C SER A 114 8.40 -10.69 3.60
N SER A 115 7.59 -9.75 4.08
CA SER A 115 6.25 -10.04 4.60
C SER A 115 5.21 -10.36 3.52
N TRP A 116 5.50 -10.04 2.26
CA TRP A 116 4.64 -10.41 1.12
C TRP A 116 5.46 -10.69 -0.13
N GLU A 117 4.87 -11.43 -1.01
CA GLU A 117 5.40 -11.68 -2.33
C GLU A 117 4.74 -10.76 -3.35
N TRP A 118 5.54 -10.10 -4.20
CA TRP A 118 4.99 -9.28 -5.26
C TRP A 118 4.21 -10.15 -6.26
N PRO A 119 3.02 -9.71 -6.70
CA PRO A 119 2.36 -10.30 -7.86
C PRO A 119 3.27 -10.35 -9.09
N GLU A 120 3.10 -11.36 -9.91
CA GLU A 120 3.95 -11.62 -11.08
C GLU A 120 3.98 -10.44 -12.06
N LEU A 121 2.90 -9.67 -12.14
CA LEU A 121 2.88 -8.44 -12.93
C LEU A 121 4.05 -7.50 -12.55
N PHE A 122 4.27 -7.25 -11.25
CA PHE A 122 5.32 -6.31 -10.81
C PHE A 122 6.72 -6.91 -10.97
N LYS A 123 6.88 -8.22 -10.76
CA LYS A 123 8.13 -8.92 -11.03
C LYS A 123 8.49 -8.86 -12.52
N LEU A 124 7.49 -9.03 -13.40
CA LEU A 124 7.66 -8.89 -14.85
C LEU A 124 8.08 -7.46 -15.21
N LEU A 125 7.38 -6.45 -14.70
CA LEU A 125 7.71 -5.05 -14.98
C LEU A 125 9.10 -4.68 -14.50
N GLN A 126 9.52 -5.14 -13.31
CA GLN A 126 10.86 -4.92 -12.80
C GLN A 126 11.92 -5.56 -13.70
N ARG A 127 11.76 -6.83 -14.03
CA ARG A 127 12.70 -7.60 -14.85
C ARG A 127 12.82 -7.02 -16.27
N GLU A 128 11.70 -6.84 -16.95
CA GLU A 128 11.71 -6.35 -18.33
C GLU A 128 12.12 -4.87 -18.41
N GLY A 129 11.73 -4.07 -17.43
CA GLY A 129 12.07 -2.64 -17.37
C GLY A 129 13.49 -2.37 -16.86
N GLY A 130 14.12 -3.32 -16.17
CA GLY A 130 15.37 -3.09 -15.45
C GLY A 130 15.22 -2.01 -14.38
N VAL A 131 14.05 -1.97 -13.72
CA VAL A 131 13.70 -0.91 -12.76
C VAL A 131 14.27 -1.25 -11.39
N GLU A 132 14.98 -0.29 -10.79
CA GLU A 132 15.49 -0.41 -9.43
C GLU A 132 14.35 -0.65 -8.43
N GLN A 133 14.61 -1.45 -7.38
CA GLN A 133 13.58 -1.88 -6.43
C GLN A 133 12.86 -0.70 -5.74
N PHE A 134 13.61 0.31 -5.30
CA PHE A 134 13.02 1.49 -4.69
C PHE A 134 12.11 2.26 -5.66
N GLU A 135 12.51 2.36 -6.94
CA GLU A 135 11.68 3.00 -7.97
C GLU A 135 10.41 2.17 -8.29
N MET A 136 10.45 0.85 -8.13
CA MET A 136 9.25 0.02 -8.18
C MET A 136 8.28 0.39 -7.07
N TYR A 137 8.76 0.49 -5.81
CA TYR A 137 7.94 0.92 -4.68
C TYR A 137 7.42 2.36 -4.80
N ARG A 138 8.14 3.22 -5.50
CA ARG A 138 7.77 4.61 -5.72
C ARG A 138 6.75 4.80 -6.85
N THR A 139 6.81 3.94 -7.86
CA THR A 139 5.95 4.03 -9.06
C THR A 139 4.68 3.21 -8.93
N PHE A 140 4.79 2.02 -8.31
CA PHE A 140 3.73 1.04 -8.23
C PHE A 140 3.35 0.73 -6.77
N ASN A 141 2.20 0.12 -6.60
CA ASN A 141 1.77 -0.40 -5.28
C ASN A 141 2.44 -1.73 -4.90
N CYS A 142 3.10 -2.40 -5.84
CA CYS A 142 3.80 -3.68 -5.66
C CYS A 142 2.98 -4.75 -4.93
N GLY A 143 1.65 -4.75 -5.11
CA GLY A 143 0.73 -5.70 -4.49
C GLY A 143 0.08 -5.20 -3.20
N VAL A 144 0.42 -4.01 -2.71
CA VAL A 144 -0.15 -3.40 -1.50
C VAL A 144 -1.09 -2.26 -1.90
N GLY A 145 -2.39 -2.45 -1.80
CA GLY A 145 -3.35 -1.41 -2.22
C GLY A 145 -3.74 -0.46 -1.10
N MET A 146 -3.72 -0.92 0.17
CA MET A 146 -3.99 -0.10 1.34
C MET A 146 -3.08 -0.51 2.50
N VAL A 147 -2.70 0.43 3.33
CA VAL A 147 -1.98 0.20 4.58
C VAL A 147 -2.78 0.82 5.72
N LEU A 148 -2.97 0.05 6.79
CA LEU A 148 -3.56 0.52 8.03
C LEU A 148 -2.49 0.57 9.12
N VAL A 149 -2.61 1.53 10.03
CA VAL A 149 -1.79 1.62 11.24
C VAL A 149 -2.69 1.37 12.44
N VAL A 150 -2.36 0.39 13.24
CA VAL A 150 -3.14 -0.01 14.42
C VAL A 150 -2.23 -0.24 15.64
N ASP A 151 -2.79 -0.20 16.83
CA ASP A 151 -2.06 -0.62 18.03
C ASP A 151 -1.61 -2.08 17.91
N ALA A 152 -0.43 -2.41 18.42
CA ALA A 152 0.13 -3.76 18.34
C ALA A 152 -0.82 -4.84 18.93
N ALA A 153 -1.58 -4.50 19.98
CA ALA A 153 -2.56 -5.41 20.56
C ALA A 153 -3.77 -5.72 19.66
N GLU A 154 -4.05 -4.87 18.67
CA GLU A 154 -5.16 -5.03 17.73
C GLU A 154 -4.71 -5.65 16.39
N ALA A 155 -3.41 -5.87 16.18
CA ALA A 155 -2.85 -6.28 14.88
C ALA A 155 -3.43 -7.61 14.39
N ASP A 156 -3.37 -8.66 15.20
CA ASP A 156 -3.86 -10.00 14.82
C ASP A 156 -5.37 -9.97 14.53
N LYS A 157 -6.13 -9.32 15.39
CA LYS A 157 -7.59 -9.14 15.22
C LYS A 157 -7.90 -8.38 13.93
N THR A 158 -7.12 -7.37 13.59
CA THR A 158 -7.28 -6.59 12.35
C THR A 158 -7.08 -7.48 11.13
N VAL A 159 -6.02 -8.28 11.12
CA VAL A 159 -5.72 -9.23 10.04
C VAL A 159 -6.84 -10.28 9.92
N GLU A 160 -7.27 -10.87 11.01
CA GLU A 160 -8.36 -11.87 11.02
C GLU A 160 -9.67 -11.30 10.49
N LEU A 161 -10.07 -10.11 10.95
CA LEU A 161 -11.30 -9.46 10.49
C LEU A 161 -11.26 -9.14 9.00
N LEU A 162 -10.18 -8.55 8.50
CA LEU A 162 -10.05 -8.23 7.08
C LEU A 162 -10.07 -9.47 6.21
N ASN A 163 -9.35 -10.54 6.61
CA ASN A 163 -9.35 -11.80 5.89
C ASN A 163 -10.74 -12.47 5.92
N GLY A 164 -11.45 -12.40 7.05
CA GLY A 164 -12.83 -12.87 7.17
C GLY A 164 -13.82 -12.10 6.30
N LEU A 165 -13.52 -10.84 5.97
CA LEU A 165 -14.31 -10.00 5.07
C LEU A 165 -13.94 -10.16 3.58
N GLY A 166 -13.02 -11.09 3.26
CA GLY A 166 -12.62 -11.41 1.90
C GLY A 166 -11.48 -10.55 1.35
N GLU A 167 -10.79 -9.80 2.21
CA GLU A 167 -9.52 -9.18 1.85
C GLU A 167 -8.38 -10.20 1.98
N LYS A 168 -7.19 -9.84 1.48
CA LYS A 168 -5.94 -10.51 1.82
C LYS A 168 -5.11 -9.48 2.60
N ALA A 169 -5.04 -9.65 3.91
CA ALA A 169 -4.34 -8.75 4.82
C ALA A 169 -3.25 -9.50 5.60
N TRP A 170 -2.18 -8.78 5.96
CA TRP A 170 -1.04 -9.31 6.71
C TRP A 170 -0.32 -8.20 7.48
N THR A 171 0.41 -8.56 8.53
CA THR A 171 1.35 -7.65 9.19
C THR A 171 2.54 -7.40 8.27
N MET A 172 2.77 -6.13 7.90
CA MET A 172 3.81 -5.77 6.96
C MET A 172 4.95 -4.94 7.55
N GLY A 173 4.88 -4.61 8.83
CA GLY A 173 5.92 -3.81 9.48
C GLY A 173 5.41 -3.11 10.72
N HIS A 174 6.10 -2.07 11.13
CA HIS A 174 5.78 -1.31 12.34
C HIS A 174 6.17 0.17 12.21
N ILE A 175 5.72 0.97 13.17
CA ILE A 175 6.12 2.36 13.33
C ILE A 175 7.28 2.44 14.34
N ALA A 176 8.35 3.14 13.95
CA ALA A 176 9.47 3.46 14.80
C ALA A 176 9.54 4.98 15.07
N ASP A 177 10.21 5.36 16.16
CA ASP A 177 10.59 6.76 16.41
C ASP A 177 11.80 7.13 15.54
N ASN A 178 11.73 8.28 14.88
CA ASN A 178 12.87 8.87 14.19
C ASN A 178 12.72 10.40 14.16
N ALA A 179 13.55 11.10 14.91
CA ALA A 179 13.52 12.57 15.02
C ALA A 179 13.74 13.29 13.68
N GLU A 180 14.37 12.65 12.69
CA GLU A 180 14.58 13.18 11.35
C GLU A 180 13.35 12.97 10.42
N SER A 181 12.39 12.15 10.85
CA SER A 181 11.16 11.86 10.11
C SER A 181 10.14 12.99 10.27
N VAL A 182 10.40 14.12 9.65
CA VAL A 182 9.54 15.31 9.69
C VAL A 182 8.89 15.56 8.33
N GLU A 183 7.87 16.42 8.31
CA GLU A 183 7.25 16.85 7.05
C GLU A 183 8.29 17.47 6.12
N GLY A 184 8.31 17.02 4.85
CA GLY A 184 9.31 17.46 3.86
C GLY A 184 10.65 16.74 3.91
N ALA A 185 10.88 15.82 4.87
CA ALA A 185 12.06 14.97 4.86
C ALA A 185 12.05 14.01 3.65
N ASP A 186 13.25 13.50 3.29
CA ASP A 186 13.40 12.50 2.23
C ASP A 186 12.51 11.27 2.49
N GLU A 187 11.88 10.74 1.45
CA GLU A 187 11.00 9.56 1.54
C GLU A 187 11.72 8.37 2.20
N LYS A 188 13.04 8.23 1.96
CA LYS A 188 13.89 7.18 2.57
C LYS A 188 14.14 7.34 4.06
N ILE A 189 13.89 8.54 4.61
CA ILE A 189 13.92 8.77 6.05
C ILE A 189 12.56 8.40 6.66
N ARG A 190 11.48 8.71 5.95
CA ARG A 190 10.12 8.49 6.45
C ARG A 190 9.62 7.07 6.29
N VAL A 191 10.14 6.33 5.29
CA VAL A 191 9.79 4.93 5.02
C VAL A 191 11.08 4.14 4.79
N ILE A 192 11.34 3.17 5.64
CA ILE A 192 12.46 2.21 5.50
C ILE A 192 11.91 0.88 5.04
N PHE A 193 12.61 0.27 4.10
CA PHE A 193 12.39 -1.11 3.66
C PHE A 193 13.49 -2.00 4.27
N ALA A 194 13.09 -3.03 5.04
CA ALA A 194 13.97 -3.90 5.82
C ALA A 194 13.66 -5.39 5.57
#